data_4b40f82938e33966ab565356aed2ee16
#
_entry.id   4b40f82938e33966ab565356aed2ee16
#
_cell.length_a   1.000
_cell.length_b   1.000
_cell.length_c   1.000
_cell.angle_alpha   90.00
_cell.angle_beta   90.00
_cell.angle_gamma   90.00
#
_symmetry.space_group_name_H-M   'P 1'
#
loop_
_entity.id
_entity.type
_entity.pdbx_description
1 polymer ?
#
loop_
_entity_poly.entity_id
_entity_poly.type
_entity_poly.pdbx_seq_one_letter_code
_entity_poly.pdbx_strand_id
1 'polypeptide(L)'
;MREVILLRTLTFYEQVRCYALDAGTFYATYNVAPPLLIFIGHSVTAGKTRSQLSRDDKLSLSDVQELVIFLHRVLQNENGWVVTAINAILNGEAGLKREDGGDIFADAFRTLREDRLDGGVIYADILRRIFHAKSATTAAGLHLVNLKSAAGEIGLRAGATDQFFGVINIGDAAHFLKLVEEQSPEIAVEEEQFSGSLFQAINRQDSPINVLLGSKKFIEGWDSWRV
;
A
#
# COMPACT_ATOMS: atom_id res chain seq x y z
N MET A 1 -10.41 11.28 3.37
CA MET A 1 -9.88 9.91 3.15
C MET A 1 -8.44 9.91 2.67
N ARG A 2 -8.06 10.72 1.66
CA ARG A 2 -6.68 10.77 1.09
C ARG A 2 -5.59 11.08 2.13
N GLU A 3 -5.83 12.06 2.99
CA GLU A 3 -4.88 12.45 4.05
C GLU A 3 -4.64 11.31 5.05
N VAL A 4 -5.69 10.56 5.38
CA VAL A 4 -5.58 9.41 6.32
C VAL A 4 -4.75 8.28 5.71
N ILE A 5 -4.90 8.00 4.41
CA ILE A 5 -4.14 6.94 3.73
C ILE A 5 -2.66 7.36 3.59
N LEU A 6 -2.39 8.62 3.22
CA LEU A 6 -1.02 9.13 3.16
C LEU A 6 -0.35 9.05 4.54
N LEU A 7 -1.10 9.39 5.58
CA LEU A 7 -0.63 9.30 6.94
C LEU A 7 -0.29 7.87 7.35
N ARG A 8 -1.15 6.90 7.03
CA ARG A 8 -0.87 5.48 7.26
C ARG A 8 0.36 5.01 6.49
N THR A 9 0.53 5.48 5.26
CA THR A 9 1.73 5.20 4.46
C THR A 9 2.99 5.79 5.12
N LEU A 10 2.92 7.00 5.66
CA LEU A 10 4.05 7.62 6.36
C LEU A 10 4.37 6.91 7.69
N THR A 11 3.34 6.50 8.45
CA THR A 11 3.52 5.68 9.66
C THR A 11 4.18 4.34 9.33
N PHE A 12 3.71 3.68 8.28
CA PHE A 12 4.29 2.43 7.82
C PHE A 12 5.75 2.61 7.37
N TYR A 13 6.04 3.69 6.66
CA TYR A 13 7.40 4.03 6.26
C TYR A 13 8.33 4.20 7.47
N GLU A 14 7.89 4.92 8.52
CA GLU A 14 8.66 5.07 9.74
C GLU A 14 8.96 3.70 10.38
N GLN A 15 7.97 2.79 10.44
CA GLN A 15 8.16 1.43 10.94
C GLN A 15 9.15 0.63 10.08
N VAL A 16 9.02 0.66 8.75
CA VAL A 16 9.95 -0.01 7.82
C VAL A 16 11.37 0.51 8.00
N ARG A 17 11.52 1.82 8.18
CA ARG A 17 12.82 2.45 8.39
C ARG A 17 13.42 2.05 9.73
N CYS A 18 12.68 2.12 10.83
CA CYS A 18 13.13 1.67 12.14
C CYS A 18 13.51 0.19 12.11
N TYR A 19 12.69 -0.66 11.50
CA TYR A 19 13.01 -2.07 11.32
C TYR A 19 14.35 -2.26 10.59
N ALA A 20 14.57 -1.56 9.50
CA ALA A 20 15.80 -1.68 8.71
C ALA A 20 17.08 -1.23 9.47
N LEU A 21 16.95 -0.28 10.42
CA LEU A 21 18.06 0.17 11.25
C LEU A 21 18.45 -0.87 12.30
N ASP A 22 17.49 -1.61 12.85
CA ASP A 22 17.69 -2.52 13.98
C ASP A 22 17.46 -4.00 13.64
N ALA A 23 17.28 -4.36 12.36
CA ALA A 23 16.94 -5.71 11.93
C ALA A 23 17.97 -6.77 12.38
N GLY A 24 19.26 -6.39 12.42
CA GLY A 24 20.35 -7.29 12.83
C GLY A 24 20.55 -7.41 14.33
N THR A 25 19.87 -6.62 15.14
CA THR A 25 20.07 -6.53 16.60
C THR A 25 18.78 -6.81 17.36
N PHE A 26 18.02 -5.77 17.67
CA PHE A 26 16.81 -5.86 18.48
C PHE A 26 15.75 -6.78 17.87
N TYR A 27 15.39 -6.54 16.62
CA TYR A 27 14.31 -7.30 15.97
C TYR A 27 14.68 -8.78 15.75
N ALA A 28 15.96 -9.09 15.46
CA ALA A 28 16.42 -10.46 15.35
C ALA A 28 16.32 -11.21 16.69
N THR A 29 16.64 -10.53 17.80
CA THR A 29 16.58 -11.13 19.15
C THR A 29 15.15 -11.55 19.52
N TYR A 30 14.15 -10.79 19.11
CA TYR A 30 12.74 -11.06 19.39
C TYR A 30 12.01 -11.75 18.24
N ASN A 31 12.72 -12.17 17.20
CA ASN A 31 12.15 -12.80 16.00
C ASN A 31 11.02 -11.98 15.35
N VAL A 32 11.16 -10.66 15.38
CA VAL A 32 10.21 -9.75 14.76
C VAL A 32 10.42 -9.73 13.25
N ALA A 33 9.37 -10.00 12.50
CA ALA A 33 9.40 -9.97 11.03
C ALA A 33 9.30 -8.52 10.48
N PRO A 34 9.72 -8.28 9.21
CA PRO A 34 9.53 -6.98 8.57
C PRO A 34 8.05 -6.57 8.58
N PRO A 35 7.72 -5.30 8.83
CA PRO A 35 6.32 -4.86 8.89
C PRO A 35 5.60 -5.03 7.54
N LEU A 36 4.28 -5.20 7.60
CA LEU A 36 3.38 -5.31 6.45
C LEU A 36 2.22 -4.32 6.61
N LEU A 37 1.95 -3.51 5.59
CA LEU A 37 0.79 -2.63 5.56
C LEU A 37 -0.42 -3.36 4.99
N ILE A 38 -1.48 -3.48 5.79
CA ILE A 38 -2.71 -4.16 5.38
C ILE A 38 -3.86 -3.16 5.29
N PHE A 39 -4.55 -3.20 4.16
CA PHE A 39 -5.83 -2.53 3.97
C PHE A 39 -6.92 -3.58 3.79
N ILE A 40 -7.93 -3.51 4.66
CA ILE A 40 -9.04 -4.45 4.66
C ILE A 40 -10.32 -3.70 4.27
N GLY A 41 -10.88 -4.07 3.12
CA GLY A 41 -12.21 -3.64 2.68
C GLY A 41 -13.31 -4.59 3.17
N HIS A 42 -14.58 -4.18 3.06
CA HIS A 42 -15.72 -5.06 3.32
C HIS A 42 -15.76 -6.21 2.30
N SER A 43 -16.31 -7.36 2.65
CA SER A 43 -16.14 -8.61 1.89
C SER A 43 -16.73 -8.59 0.47
N VAL A 44 -15.93 -8.93 -0.52
CA VAL A 44 -16.40 -9.31 -1.85
C VAL A 44 -16.56 -10.83 -1.90
N THR A 45 -17.77 -11.30 -2.13
CA THR A 45 -18.06 -12.72 -2.27
C THR A 45 -17.68 -13.16 -3.69
N ALA A 46 -16.73 -14.10 -3.79
CA ALA A 46 -16.36 -14.71 -5.07
C ALA A 46 -17.59 -15.30 -5.81
N GLY A 47 -17.67 -15.05 -7.11
CA GLY A 47 -18.62 -15.73 -7.99
C GLY A 47 -20.01 -15.09 -8.16
N LYS A 48 -20.25 -13.88 -7.67
CA LYS A 48 -21.52 -13.16 -7.92
C LYS A 48 -21.36 -12.15 -9.06
N THR A 49 -22.32 -12.15 -10.00
CA THR A 49 -22.40 -11.08 -11.01
C THR A 49 -22.77 -9.75 -10.35
N ARG A 50 -22.47 -8.61 -11.01
CA ARG A 50 -22.73 -7.26 -10.49
C ARG A 50 -24.18 -7.05 -9.99
N SER A 51 -25.15 -7.70 -10.61
CA SER A 51 -26.57 -7.69 -10.21
C SER A 51 -26.85 -8.47 -8.91
N GLN A 52 -25.97 -9.44 -8.59
CA GLN A 52 -26.09 -10.31 -7.41
C GLN A 52 -25.23 -9.84 -6.23
N LEU A 53 -24.42 -8.80 -6.42
CA LEU A 53 -23.61 -8.20 -5.36
C LEU A 53 -24.51 -7.46 -4.37
N SER A 54 -24.32 -7.70 -3.08
CA SER A 54 -24.97 -6.92 -2.04
C SER A 54 -24.49 -5.46 -2.09
N ARG A 55 -25.15 -4.56 -1.37
CA ARG A 55 -24.74 -3.17 -1.24
C ARG A 55 -23.33 -3.07 -0.63
N ASP A 56 -23.02 -3.94 0.32
CA ASP A 56 -21.71 -3.98 0.99
C ASP A 56 -20.60 -4.50 0.07
N ASP A 57 -20.90 -5.47 -0.79
CA ASP A 57 -19.94 -5.96 -1.81
C ASP A 57 -19.58 -4.87 -2.83
N LYS A 58 -20.56 -4.05 -3.25
CA LYS A 58 -20.34 -2.92 -4.16
C LYS A 58 -19.52 -1.80 -3.51
N LEU A 59 -19.75 -1.53 -2.24
CA LEU A 59 -18.97 -0.56 -1.47
C LEU A 59 -17.51 -1.01 -1.30
N SER A 60 -17.28 -2.30 -1.12
CA SER A 60 -15.93 -2.86 -0.98
C SER A 60 -15.09 -2.82 -2.24
N LEU A 61 -15.70 -3.06 -3.38
CA LEU A 61 -15.01 -2.85 -4.67
C LEU A 61 -14.62 -1.39 -4.82
N SER A 62 -15.48 -0.47 -4.38
CA SER A 62 -15.20 0.95 -4.32
C SER A 62 -14.01 1.27 -3.43
N ASP A 63 -13.93 0.71 -2.21
CA ASP A 63 -12.85 0.97 -1.27
C ASP A 63 -11.48 0.53 -1.81
N VAL A 64 -11.39 -0.69 -2.37
CA VAL A 64 -10.15 -1.20 -2.97
C VAL A 64 -9.77 -0.38 -4.21
N GLN A 65 -10.73 0.00 -5.02
CA GLN A 65 -10.50 0.83 -6.21
C GLN A 65 -10.01 2.23 -5.83
N GLU A 66 -10.62 2.88 -4.84
CA GLU A 66 -10.17 4.18 -4.34
C GLU A 66 -8.73 4.12 -3.82
N LEU A 67 -8.38 3.01 -3.17
CA LEU A 67 -7.03 2.80 -2.67
C LEU A 67 -6.01 2.59 -3.81
N VAL A 68 -6.37 1.83 -4.83
CA VAL A 68 -5.54 1.64 -6.04
C VAL A 68 -5.30 2.99 -6.74
N ILE A 69 -6.36 3.79 -6.92
CA ILE A 69 -6.25 5.15 -7.49
C ILE A 69 -5.35 6.04 -6.61
N PHE A 70 -5.49 5.93 -5.30
CA PHE A 70 -4.63 6.69 -4.37
C PHE A 70 -3.16 6.28 -4.48
N LEU A 71 -2.85 4.98 -4.50
CA LEU A 71 -1.49 4.48 -4.68
C LEU A 71 -0.88 4.95 -6.01
N HIS A 72 -1.66 4.92 -7.09
CA HIS A 72 -1.24 5.46 -8.38
C HIS A 72 -0.86 6.95 -8.27
N ARG A 73 -1.70 7.77 -7.63
CA ARG A 73 -1.43 9.20 -7.42
C ARG A 73 -0.20 9.45 -6.54
N VAL A 74 0.02 8.62 -5.51
CA VAL A 74 1.24 8.70 -4.71
C VAL A 74 2.48 8.44 -5.56
N LEU A 75 2.44 7.43 -6.43
CA LEU A 75 3.54 7.10 -7.32
C LEU A 75 3.78 8.20 -8.38
N GLN A 76 2.73 8.82 -8.88
CA GLN A 76 2.83 9.92 -9.85
C GLN A 76 3.33 11.22 -9.23
N ASN A 77 2.95 11.49 -7.98
CA ASN A 77 3.30 12.72 -7.25
C ASN A 77 3.19 14.00 -8.09
N GLU A 78 2.13 14.11 -8.87
CA GLU A 78 1.90 15.26 -9.73
C GLU A 78 1.99 16.58 -8.95
N ASN A 79 2.71 17.55 -9.48
CA ASN A 79 2.97 18.84 -8.83
C ASN A 79 3.60 18.76 -7.43
N GLY A 80 4.22 17.62 -7.05
CA GLY A 80 4.90 17.46 -5.78
C GLY A 80 3.99 17.41 -4.54
N TRP A 81 2.69 17.10 -4.71
CA TRP A 81 1.72 17.16 -3.62
C TRP A 81 2.06 16.23 -2.45
N VAL A 82 2.65 15.06 -2.72
CA VAL A 82 3.04 14.11 -1.66
C VAL A 82 4.14 14.70 -0.79
N VAL A 83 5.16 15.28 -1.42
CA VAL A 83 6.28 15.94 -0.73
C VAL A 83 5.77 17.12 0.11
N THR A 84 4.89 17.94 -0.47
CA THR A 84 4.25 19.06 0.23
C THR A 84 3.47 18.58 1.45
N ALA A 85 2.68 17.52 1.30
CA ALA A 85 1.89 16.96 2.40
C ALA A 85 2.77 16.34 3.50
N ILE A 86 3.85 15.63 3.14
CA ILE A 86 4.82 15.10 4.11
C ILE A 86 5.44 16.24 4.92
N ASN A 87 5.91 17.30 4.27
CA ASN A 87 6.48 18.46 4.96
C ASN A 87 5.46 19.12 5.88
N ALA A 88 4.21 19.30 5.45
CA ALA A 88 3.14 19.87 6.28
C ALA A 88 2.88 19.01 7.53
N ILE A 89 2.82 17.68 7.39
CA ILE A 89 2.64 16.75 8.52
C ILE A 89 3.81 16.86 9.51
N LEU A 90 5.03 16.86 9.02
CA LEU A 90 6.22 16.92 9.89
C LEU A 90 6.37 18.27 10.59
N ASN A 91 5.89 19.34 9.97
CA ASN A 91 5.90 20.70 10.56
C ASN A 91 4.72 20.96 11.51
N GLY A 92 3.77 20.02 11.67
CA GLY A 92 2.56 20.22 12.46
C GLY A 92 1.51 21.11 11.79
N GLU A 93 1.54 21.15 10.47
CA GLU A 93 0.67 21.96 9.60
C GLU A 93 -0.26 21.09 8.73
N ALA A 94 -0.55 19.88 9.20
CA ALA A 94 -1.40 18.92 8.47
C ALA A 94 -2.85 19.39 8.27
N GLY A 95 -3.26 20.45 8.98
CA GLY A 95 -4.63 21.00 8.93
C GLY A 95 -5.64 20.20 9.76
N LEU A 96 -5.24 19.06 10.31
CA LEU A 96 -6.07 18.24 11.19
C LEU A 96 -5.77 18.61 12.65
N LYS A 97 -6.79 19.15 13.34
CA LYS A 97 -6.62 19.67 14.70
C LYS A 97 -7.31 18.81 15.74
N ARG A 98 -6.69 18.74 16.93
CA ARG A 98 -7.32 18.23 18.16
C ARG A 98 -8.36 19.24 18.68
N GLU A 99 -9.15 18.86 19.67
CA GLU A 99 -10.11 19.73 20.33
C GLU A 99 -9.44 20.96 20.98
N ASP A 100 -8.20 20.82 21.45
CA ASP A 100 -7.38 21.90 22.04
C ASP A 100 -6.74 22.85 20.99
N GLY A 101 -7.01 22.61 19.69
CA GLY A 101 -6.49 23.37 18.57
C GLY A 101 -5.09 22.98 18.11
N GLY A 102 -4.43 22.05 18.80
CA GLY A 102 -3.13 21.51 18.41
C GLY A 102 -3.23 20.58 17.18
N ASP A 103 -2.12 20.43 16.42
CA ASP A 103 -2.06 19.44 15.34
C ASP A 103 -2.14 18.03 15.91
N ILE A 104 -2.97 17.17 15.29
CA ILE A 104 -3.16 15.79 15.78
C ILE A 104 -1.89 14.94 15.70
N PHE A 105 -0.93 15.33 14.86
CA PHE A 105 0.34 14.64 14.63
C PHE A 105 1.52 15.30 15.32
N ALA A 106 1.29 16.28 16.19
CA ALA A 106 2.37 17.00 16.89
C ALA A 106 3.38 16.05 17.56
N ASP A 107 2.89 14.93 18.10
CA ASP A 107 3.69 13.94 18.83
C ASP A 107 4.03 12.70 18.00
N ALA A 108 3.56 12.63 16.73
CA ALA A 108 3.86 11.54 15.81
C ALA A 108 5.17 11.78 15.02
N PHE A 109 5.67 10.72 14.36
CA PHE A 109 6.83 10.77 13.47
C PHE A 109 8.10 11.30 14.15
N ARG A 110 8.30 10.88 15.38
CA ARG A 110 9.42 11.37 16.21
C ARG A 110 10.77 11.10 15.56
N THR A 111 11.00 9.88 15.07
CA THR A 111 12.28 9.51 14.44
C THR A 111 12.54 10.28 13.16
N LEU A 112 11.51 10.54 12.35
CA LEU A 112 11.65 11.32 11.11
C LEU A 112 11.96 12.80 11.41
N ARG A 113 11.39 13.34 12.48
CA ARG A 113 11.65 14.72 12.93
C ARG A 113 13.04 14.89 13.56
N GLU A 114 13.47 13.93 14.39
CA GLU A 114 14.79 13.92 14.99
C GLU A 114 15.90 13.88 13.93
N ASP A 115 15.70 13.10 12.87
CA ASP A 115 16.62 12.99 11.75
C ASP A 115 16.57 14.21 10.80
N ARG A 116 15.61 15.12 10.98
CA ARG A 116 15.43 16.35 10.18
C ARG A 116 15.38 16.08 8.67
N LEU A 117 14.75 15.00 8.29
CA LEU A 117 14.63 14.63 6.87
C LEU A 117 13.65 15.56 6.16
N ASP A 118 14.05 16.02 4.98
CA ASP A 118 13.17 16.73 4.06
C ASP A 118 12.13 15.79 3.43
N GLY A 119 10.94 16.31 3.15
CA GLY A 119 9.85 15.52 2.55
C GLY A 119 10.21 14.90 1.21
N GLY A 120 11.09 15.52 0.42
CA GLY A 120 11.59 14.95 -0.84
C GLY A 120 12.50 13.74 -0.60
N VAL A 121 13.35 13.80 0.41
CA VAL A 121 14.21 12.67 0.82
C VAL A 121 13.36 11.52 1.33
N ILE A 122 12.36 11.82 2.17
CA ILE A 122 11.41 10.81 2.69
C ILE A 122 10.63 10.17 1.53
N TYR A 123 10.11 10.97 0.63
CA TYR A 123 9.36 10.46 -0.51
C TYR A 123 10.20 9.55 -1.42
N ALA A 124 11.44 9.95 -1.71
CA ALA A 124 12.37 9.13 -2.48
C ALA A 124 12.66 7.78 -1.80
N ASP A 125 12.81 7.78 -0.47
CA ASP A 125 13.05 6.55 0.30
C ASP A 125 11.79 5.69 0.41
N ILE A 126 10.58 6.29 0.48
CA ILE A 126 9.29 5.58 0.36
C ILE A 126 9.20 4.85 -0.98
N LEU A 127 9.48 5.53 -2.08
CA LEU A 127 9.47 4.93 -3.42
C LEU A 127 10.40 3.72 -3.50
N ARG A 128 11.58 3.84 -2.94
CA ARG A 128 12.58 2.77 -2.95
C ARG A 128 12.23 1.61 -2.03
N ARG A 129 11.89 1.88 -0.75
CA ARG A 129 11.71 0.84 0.28
C ARG A 129 10.35 0.18 0.24
N ILE A 130 9.29 0.95 -0.02
CA ILE A 130 7.91 0.42 -0.01
C ILE A 130 7.51 -0.04 -1.40
N PHE A 131 7.76 0.78 -2.42
CA PHE A 131 7.27 0.53 -3.77
C PHE A 131 8.29 -0.14 -4.69
N HIS A 132 9.53 -0.36 -4.25
CA HIS A 132 10.62 -0.95 -5.05
C HIS A 132 10.88 -0.22 -6.36
N ALA A 133 10.57 1.08 -6.43
CA ALA A 133 10.78 1.88 -7.62
C ALA A 133 12.29 2.04 -7.92
N LYS A 134 12.68 1.80 -9.18
CA LYS A 134 14.09 1.90 -9.62
C LYS A 134 14.61 3.34 -9.63
N SER A 135 13.73 4.31 -9.77
CA SER A 135 14.09 5.74 -9.80
C SER A 135 13.17 6.54 -8.90
N ALA A 136 13.75 7.37 -8.05
CA ALA A 136 13.02 8.30 -7.19
C ALA A 136 12.57 9.58 -7.93
N THR A 137 13.01 9.78 -9.17
CA THR A 137 12.81 11.03 -9.91
C THR A 137 11.83 10.93 -11.07
N THR A 138 11.48 9.71 -11.49
CA THR A 138 10.53 9.52 -12.58
C THR A 138 9.17 9.13 -12.01
N ALA A 139 8.12 9.86 -12.37
CA ALA A 139 6.75 9.50 -12.04
C ALA A 139 6.47 8.06 -12.52
N ALA A 140 6.49 7.14 -11.56
CA ALA A 140 6.23 5.73 -11.84
C ALA A 140 4.71 5.52 -11.88
N GLY A 141 4.19 4.93 -12.96
CA GLY A 141 2.81 4.47 -13.00
C GLY A 141 2.60 3.26 -12.06
N LEU A 142 1.39 3.07 -11.59
CA LEU A 142 0.99 1.82 -10.95
C LEU A 142 0.62 0.80 -12.05
N HIS A 143 1.16 -0.40 -11.92
CA HIS A 143 0.81 -1.55 -12.77
C HIS A 143 0.08 -2.59 -11.92
N LEU A 144 -1.07 -3.02 -12.39
CA LEU A 144 -1.85 -4.12 -11.85
C LEU A 144 -1.62 -5.36 -12.70
N VAL A 145 -1.14 -6.43 -12.09
CA VAL A 145 -0.80 -7.67 -12.82
C VAL A 145 -1.71 -8.81 -12.37
N ASN A 146 -2.55 -9.27 -13.27
CA ASN A 146 -3.40 -10.44 -13.04
C ASN A 146 -2.57 -11.71 -12.98
N LEU A 147 -2.48 -12.34 -11.82
CA LEU A 147 -1.71 -13.58 -11.64
C LEU A 147 -2.58 -14.78 -11.99
N LYS A 148 -2.49 -15.25 -13.24
CA LYS A 148 -3.34 -16.33 -13.75
C LYS A 148 -3.17 -17.67 -13.02
N SER A 149 -2.00 -17.91 -12.45
CA SER A 149 -1.70 -19.11 -11.65
C SER A 149 -2.20 -19.03 -10.21
N ALA A 150 -2.61 -17.86 -9.74
CA ALA A 150 -3.10 -17.61 -8.38
C ALA A 150 -4.46 -16.91 -8.42
N ALA A 151 -5.53 -17.70 -8.45
CA ALA A 151 -6.89 -17.19 -8.62
C ALA A 151 -7.24 -16.14 -7.55
N GLY A 152 -7.73 -14.98 -8.01
CA GLY A 152 -8.11 -13.87 -7.12
C GLY A 152 -6.96 -12.97 -6.67
N GLU A 153 -5.74 -13.22 -7.13
CA GLU A 153 -4.59 -12.38 -6.81
C GLU A 153 -4.22 -11.42 -7.94
N ILE A 154 -3.95 -10.17 -7.58
CA ILE A 154 -3.43 -9.12 -8.47
C ILE A 154 -2.16 -8.59 -7.84
N GLY A 155 -1.04 -8.71 -8.54
CA GLY A 155 0.23 -8.12 -8.12
C GLY A 155 0.27 -6.62 -8.38
N LEU A 156 0.96 -5.88 -7.50
CA LEU A 156 1.17 -4.43 -7.62
C LEU A 156 2.64 -4.16 -7.91
N ARG A 157 2.94 -3.44 -9.02
CA ARG A 157 4.28 -2.99 -9.38
C ARG A 157 4.32 -1.48 -9.58
N ALA A 158 5.46 -0.85 -9.27
CA ALA A 158 5.70 0.57 -9.50
C ALA A 158 6.55 0.77 -10.75
N GLY A 159 5.98 1.31 -11.81
CA GLY A 159 6.66 1.51 -13.08
C GLY A 159 7.14 0.19 -13.71
N ALA A 160 8.22 0.27 -14.48
CA ALA A 160 8.80 -0.87 -15.20
C ALA A 160 9.71 -1.75 -14.30
N THR A 161 9.35 -1.97 -13.04
CA THR A 161 10.08 -2.91 -12.18
C THR A 161 9.49 -4.30 -12.31
N ASP A 162 10.32 -5.34 -12.20
CA ASP A 162 9.86 -6.74 -12.18
C ASP A 162 9.43 -7.18 -10.77
N GLN A 163 9.70 -6.34 -9.75
CA GLN A 163 9.45 -6.67 -8.35
C GLN A 163 8.08 -6.16 -7.91
N PHE A 164 7.27 -7.06 -7.39
CA PHE A 164 6.01 -6.72 -6.76
C PHE A 164 6.24 -6.11 -5.38
N PHE A 165 5.63 -4.96 -5.11
CA PHE A 165 5.63 -4.37 -3.78
C PHE A 165 4.38 -4.73 -2.97
N GLY A 166 3.33 -5.18 -3.64
CA GLY A 166 2.07 -5.47 -3.00
C GLY A 166 1.24 -6.52 -3.74
N VAL A 167 0.20 -6.96 -3.08
CA VAL A 167 -0.79 -7.88 -3.63
C VAL A 167 -2.20 -7.48 -3.21
N ILE A 168 -3.13 -7.54 -4.15
CA ILE A 168 -4.57 -7.51 -3.88
C ILE A 168 -5.06 -8.95 -3.91
N ASN A 169 -5.80 -9.36 -2.89
CA ASN A 169 -6.45 -10.67 -2.88
C ASN A 169 -7.96 -10.47 -2.73
N ILE A 170 -8.67 -10.68 -3.84
CA ILE A 170 -10.12 -10.51 -3.96
C ILE A 170 -10.72 -11.67 -4.74
N GLY A 171 -12.02 -11.94 -4.54
CA GLY A 171 -12.66 -13.11 -5.15
C GLY A 171 -12.72 -13.08 -6.67
N ASP A 172 -12.93 -11.91 -7.30
CA ASP A 172 -13.06 -11.74 -8.74
C ASP A 172 -12.08 -10.70 -9.27
N ALA A 173 -10.83 -11.13 -9.44
CA ALA A 173 -9.76 -10.29 -9.96
C ALA A 173 -10.04 -9.78 -11.39
N ALA A 174 -10.63 -10.62 -12.24
CA ALA A 174 -10.89 -10.25 -13.64
C ALA A 174 -11.93 -9.14 -13.74
N HIS A 175 -13.01 -9.22 -12.95
CA HIS A 175 -14.01 -8.17 -12.91
C HIS A 175 -13.45 -6.87 -12.35
N PHE A 176 -12.66 -6.93 -11.29
CA PHE A 176 -12.03 -5.76 -10.69
C PHE A 176 -11.09 -5.04 -11.69
N LEU A 177 -10.23 -5.81 -12.38
CA LEU A 177 -9.30 -5.24 -13.36
C LEU A 177 -10.05 -4.56 -14.52
N LYS A 178 -11.12 -5.18 -15.01
CA LYS A 178 -11.98 -4.56 -16.04
C LYS A 178 -12.58 -3.23 -15.57
N LEU A 179 -13.03 -3.14 -14.30
CA LEU A 179 -13.52 -1.87 -13.74
C LEU A 179 -12.43 -0.80 -13.67
N VAL A 180 -11.20 -1.20 -13.32
CA VAL A 180 -10.06 -0.26 -13.29
C VAL A 180 -9.75 0.22 -14.70
N GLU A 181 -9.67 -0.66 -15.71
CA GLU A 181 -9.44 -0.28 -17.11
C GLU A 181 -10.49 0.70 -17.64
N GLU A 182 -11.78 0.50 -17.27
CA GLU A 182 -12.88 1.35 -17.71
C GLU A 182 -12.89 2.73 -17.02
N GLN A 183 -12.48 2.82 -15.74
CA GLN A 183 -12.64 4.02 -14.91
C GLN A 183 -11.33 4.77 -14.63
N SER A 184 -10.20 4.13 -14.81
CA SER A 184 -8.86 4.66 -14.52
C SER A 184 -7.87 4.15 -15.57
N PRO A 185 -8.05 4.49 -16.86
CA PRO A 185 -7.24 3.96 -17.96
C PRO A 185 -5.76 4.37 -17.89
N GLU A 186 -5.41 5.30 -17.02
CA GLU A 186 -4.04 5.68 -16.70
C GLU A 186 -3.28 4.63 -15.90
N ILE A 187 -3.99 3.67 -15.27
CA ILE A 187 -3.39 2.56 -14.53
C ILE A 187 -3.20 1.38 -15.47
N ALA A 188 -1.95 0.95 -15.65
CA ALA A 188 -1.65 -0.17 -16.53
C ALA A 188 -2.16 -1.49 -15.95
N VAL A 189 -2.82 -2.31 -16.79
CA VAL A 189 -3.27 -3.65 -16.45
C VAL A 189 -2.53 -4.66 -17.34
N GLU A 190 -1.94 -5.67 -16.70
CA GLU A 190 -1.12 -6.69 -17.34
C GLU A 190 -1.55 -8.08 -16.87
N GLU A 191 -1.06 -9.13 -17.55
CA GLU A 191 -1.30 -10.53 -17.19
C GLU A 191 0.03 -11.28 -17.07
N GLU A 192 0.15 -12.11 -16.04
CA GLU A 192 1.30 -12.98 -15.85
C GLU A 192 0.86 -14.42 -15.56
N GLN A 193 1.42 -15.38 -16.31
CA GLN A 193 0.96 -16.76 -16.27
C GLN A 193 1.76 -17.66 -15.33
N PHE A 194 2.99 -17.28 -14.99
CA PHE A 194 3.95 -18.17 -14.31
C PHE A 194 4.35 -17.73 -12.90
N SER A 195 3.78 -16.67 -12.40
CA SER A 195 4.02 -16.23 -11.00
C SER A 195 3.33 -17.14 -10.02
N GLY A 196 4.05 -17.59 -9.01
CA GLY A 196 3.42 -18.25 -7.86
C GLY A 196 2.52 -17.28 -7.08
N SER A 197 1.77 -17.81 -6.09
CA SER A 197 0.94 -16.98 -5.21
C SER A 197 1.80 -16.02 -4.40
N LEU A 198 1.59 -14.72 -4.58
CA LEU A 198 2.23 -13.67 -3.80
C LEU A 198 1.68 -13.65 -2.38
N PHE A 199 0.38 -13.94 -2.22
CA PHE A 199 -0.25 -13.99 -0.91
C PHE A 199 0.33 -15.11 -0.02
N GLN A 200 0.55 -16.30 -0.58
CA GLN A 200 1.21 -17.38 0.16
C GLN A 200 2.67 -17.08 0.50
N ALA A 201 3.32 -16.26 -0.32
CA ALA A 201 4.71 -15.87 -0.12
C ALA A 201 4.89 -14.73 0.90
N ILE A 202 3.83 -14.08 1.39
CA ILE A 202 3.93 -12.91 2.30
C ILE A 202 4.77 -13.22 3.55
N ASN A 203 4.57 -14.40 4.16
CA ASN A 203 5.25 -14.77 5.41
C ASN A 203 6.68 -15.31 5.21
N ARG A 204 7.16 -15.37 3.97
CA ARG A 204 8.55 -15.77 3.72
C ARG A 204 9.50 -14.66 4.17
N GLN A 205 10.64 -15.02 4.68
CA GLN A 205 11.65 -14.07 5.16
C GLN A 205 12.18 -13.15 4.05
N ASP A 206 12.20 -13.65 2.81
CA ASP A 206 12.65 -12.93 1.61
C ASP A 206 11.51 -12.26 0.84
N SER A 207 10.30 -12.20 1.40
CA SER A 207 9.13 -11.64 0.73
C SER A 207 9.32 -10.15 0.43
N PRO A 208 9.19 -9.72 -0.83
CA PRO A 208 9.24 -8.32 -1.19
C PRO A 208 7.94 -7.57 -0.95
N ILE A 209 6.88 -8.28 -0.53
CA ILE A 209 5.54 -7.71 -0.39
C ILE A 209 5.48 -6.84 0.86
N ASN A 210 5.22 -5.57 0.66
CA ASN A 210 5.07 -4.55 1.70
C ASN A 210 3.61 -4.13 1.93
N VAL A 211 2.73 -4.35 0.93
CA VAL A 211 1.35 -3.90 0.96
C VAL A 211 0.41 -5.05 0.61
N LEU A 212 -0.59 -5.28 1.45
CA LEU A 212 -1.66 -6.22 1.21
C LEU A 212 -3.00 -5.49 1.19
N LEU A 213 -3.74 -5.66 0.11
CA LEU A 213 -5.12 -5.22 0.00
C LEU A 213 -6.02 -6.45 -0.07
N GLY A 214 -7.04 -6.51 0.77
CA GLY A 214 -7.88 -7.68 0.77
C GLY A 214 -9.23 -7.51 1.44
N SER A 215 -10.01 -8.58 1.46
CA SER A 215 -11.32 -8.62 2.07
C SER A 215 -11.26 -9.10 3.54
N LYS A 216 -12.39 -8.98 4.26
CA LYS A 216 -12.56 -9.43 5.66
C LYS A 216 -12.12 -10.87 5.94
N LYS A 217 -12.00 -11.73 4.93
CA LYS A 217 -11.50 -13.11 5.09
C LYS A 217 -10.12 -13.19 5.75
N PHE A 218 -9.33 -12.11 5.68
CA PHE A 218 -8.02 -12.06 6.36
C PHE A 218 -8.11 -11.91 7.87
N ILE A 219 -9.25 -11.45 8.40
CA ILE A 219 -9.48 -11.32 9.85
C ILE A 219 -9.75 -12.69 10.48
N GLU A 220 -10.32 -13.62 9.70
CA GLU A 220 -10.77 -14.93 10.20
C GLU A 220 -9.79 -16.04 9.78
N GLY A 221 -8.65 -16.17 10.47
CA GLY A 221 -7.76 -17.33 10.32
C GLY A 221 -6.53 -17.11 9.44
N TRP A 222 -6.15 -15.88 9.14
CA TRP A 222 -4.84 -15.58 8.57
C TRP A 222 -3.87 -15.20 9.69
N ASP A 223 -2.75 -15.92 9.76
CA ASP A 223 -1.70 -15.72 10.76
C ASP A 223 -0.46 -15.13 10.09
N SER A 224 -0.02 -13.97 10.57
CA SER A 224 1.20 -13.32 10.10
C SER A 224 1.92 -12.61 11.24
N TRP A 225 3.20 -12.90 11.39
CA TRP A 225 4.10 -12.21 12.33
C TRP A 225 4.58 -10.84 11.81
N ARG A 226 4.08 -10.40 10.67
CA ARG A 226 4.42 -9.14 10.02
C ARG A 226 3.43 -8.01 10.31
N VAL A 227 2.38 -8.26 11.09
CA VAL A 227 1.30 -7.30 11.38
C VAL A 227 1.26 -6.96 12.85
#